data_bbee0d5db6782cbe78c5923513e50e8b
#
_entry.id   bbee0d5db6782cbe78c5923513e50e8b
#
_cell.length_a   1.000
_cell.length_b   1.000
_cell.length_c   1.000
_cell.angle_alpha   90.00
_cell.angle_beta   90.00
_cell.angle_gamma   90.00
#
_symmetry.space_group_name_H-M   'P 1'
#
loop_
_entity.id
_entity.type
_entity.pdbx_description
1 polymer ?
#
loop_
_entity_poly.entity_id
_entity_poly.type
_entity_poly.pdbx_seq_one_letter_code
_entity_poly.pdbx_strand_id
1 'polypeptide(L)'
;HHETTWLMLNQVLKHVKPGMSVLDLGAGSGILSITANKLGAEKVDAVEFDSDCESNFNENLQLNHIEKNIHYYNDDVLTWEDFNYNIILANINCNIIEELIPKFKGTKANVILSGLLKTDYKTIEQICIKQNFQVKEKMIKGEWICIVL
;
A
#
# COMPACT_ATOMS: atom_id res chain seq x y z
N HIS A 1 -12.47 -2.66 3.50
CA HIS A 1 -13.25 -1.88 4.47
C HIS A 1 -13.13 -0.39 4.22
N HIS A 2 -14.21 0.34 4.43
CA HIS A 2 -14.21 1.79 4.25
C HIS A 2 -13.23 2.48 5.20
N GLU A 3 -13.14 2.01 6.44
CA GLU A 3 -12.26 2.57 7.45
C GLU A 3 -10.80 2.43 7.07
N THR A 4 -10.39 1.26 6.58
CA THR A 4 -9.00 1.03 6.18
C THR A 4 -8.63 1.84 4.95
N THR A 5 -9.54 1.97 4.00
CA THR A 5 -9.34 2.82 2.82
C THR A 5 -9.21 4.29 3.23
N TRP A 6 -10.07 4.75 4.13
CA TRP A 6 -9.99 6.12 4.66
C TRP A 6 -8.64 6.39 5.35
N LEU A 7 -8.20 5.44 6.19
CA LEU A 7 -6.91 5.53 6.87
C LEU A 7 -5.76 5.61 5.87
N MET A 8 -5.76 4.73 4.88
CA MET A 8 -4.72 4.71 3.85
C MET A 8 -4.71 6.00 3.02
N LEU A 9 -5.88 6.48 2.61
CA LEU A 9 -5.98 7.71 1.82
C LEU A 9 -5.40 8.91 2.58
N ASN A 10 -5.65 9.02 3.87
CA ASN A 10 -5.09 10.09 4.68
C ASN A 10 -3.56 10.05 4.67
N GLN A 11 -2.98 8.85 4.75
CA GLN A 11 -1.53 8.71 4.73
C GLN A 11 -0.95 8.95 3.32
N VAL A 12 -1.65 8.52 2.28
CA VAL A 12 -1.25 8.79 0.90
C VAL A 12 -1.23 10.30 0.65
N LEU A 13 -2.27 11.01 1.08
CA LEU A 13 -2.34 12.48 0.94
C LEU A 13 -1.21 13.17 1.68
N LYS A 14 -0.77 12.63 2.80
CA LYS A 14 0.29 13.19 3.62
C LYS A 14 1.68 12.94 3.03
N HIS A 15 1.91 11.72 2.53
CA HIS A 15 3.27 11.26 2.21
C HIS A 15 3.63 11.27 0.73
N VAL A 16 2.68 11.10 -0.18
CA VAL A 16 2.98 11.07 -1.61
C VAL A 16 3.18 12.49 -2.14
N LYS A 17 4.32 12.71 -2.77
CA LYS A 17 4.71 14.00 -3.33
C LYS A 17 4.99 13.85 -4.83
N PRO A 18 4.89 14.95 -5.61
CA PRO A 18 5.22 14.90 -7.02
C PRO A 18 6.62 14.30 -7.27
N GLY A 19 6.72 13.47 -8.30
CA GLY A 19 7.98 12.84 -8.70
C GLY A 19 8.32 11.55 -7.98
N MET A 20 7.53 11.15 -6.99
CA MET A 20 7.77 9.91 -6.24
C MET A 20 7.37 8.66 -7.02
N SER A 21 8.03 7.55 -6.71
CA SER A 21 7.62 6.21 -7.13
C SER A 21 6.84 5.54 -6.02
N VAL A 22 5.75 4.86 -6.38
CA VAL A 22 4.81 4.24 -5.45
C VAL A 22 4.56 2.80 -5.85
N LEU A 23 4.62 1.89 -4.87
CA LEU A 23 4.22 0.50 -5.03
C LEU A 23 2.93 0.28 -4.25
N ASP A 24 1.89 -0.20 -4.91
CA ASP A 24 0.58 -0.49 -4.31
C ASP A 24 0.34 -1.99 -4.31
N LEU A 25 0.58 -2.62 -3.18
CA LEU A 25 0.46 -4.07 -3.01
C LEU A 25 -0.97 -4.42 -2.58
N GLY A 26 -1.63 -5.25 -3.39
CA GLY A 26 -3.05 -5.57 -3.20
C GLY A 26 -3.94 -4.43 -3.67
N ALA A 27 -3.69 -3.94 -4.86
CA ALA A 27 -4.28 -2.70 -5.37
C ALA A 27 -5.81 -2.71 -5.53
N GLY A 28 -6.42 -3.89 -5.71
CA GLY A 28 -7.87 -4.03 -5.85
C GLY A 28 -8.45 -3.16 -6.94
N SER A 29 -9.37 -2.28 -6.57
CA SER A 29 -10.03 -1.36 -7.51
C SER A 29 -9.14 -0.23 -8.00
N GLY A 30 -7.97 -0.03 -7.39
CA GLY A 30 -7.00 0.98 -7.78
C GLY A 30 -7.13 2.34 -7.11
N ILE A 31 -7.97 2.48 -6.09
CA ILE A 31 -8.22 3.78 -5.48
C ILE A 31 -6.94 4.44 -4.93
N LEU A 32 -6.05 3.66 -4.32
CA LEU A 32 -4.80 4.22 -3.78
C LEU A 32 -3.83 4.58 -4.90
N SER A 33 -3.72 3.71 -5.91
CA SER A 33 -2.89 3.97 -7.09
C SER A 33 -3.32 5.23 -7.83
N ILE A 34 -4.62 5.39 -8.03
CA ILE A 34 -5.19 6.56 -8.71
C ILE A 34 -4.92 7.83 -7.90
N THR A 35 -5.13 7.77 -6.59
CA THR A 35 -4.87 8.92 -5.71
C THR A 35 -3.40 9.32 -5.76
N ALA A 36 -2.48 8.34 -5.68
CA ALA A 36 -1.04 8.61 -5.79
C ALA A 36 -0.69 9.27 -7.12
N ASN A 37 -1.26 8.79 -8.22
CA ASN A 37 -1.03 9.38 -9.54
C ASN A 37 -1.50 10.83 -9.58
N LYS A 38 -2.69 11.12 -9.04
CA LYS A 38 -3.24 12.47 -9.03
C LYS A 38 -2.44 13.42 -8.14
N LEU A 39 -1.70 12.92 -7.17
CA LEU A 39 -0.79 13.70 -6.34
C LEU A 39 0.56 13.95 -7.03
N GLY A 40 0.75 13.44 -8.23
CA GLY A 40 1.95 13.71 -9.02
C GLY A 40 3.00 12.60 -8.96
N ALA A 41 2.67 11.41 -8.46
CA ALA A 41 3.60 10.28 -8.51
C ALA A 41 4.07 10.06 -9.95
N GLU A 42 5.37 9.95 -10.14
CA GLU A 42 5.98 9.72 -11.45
C GLU A 42 5.73 8.32 -11.97
N LYS A 43 5.64 7.37 -11.06
CA LYS A 43 5.45 5.95 -11.36
C LYS A 43 4.64 5.32 -10.25
N VAL A 44 3.61 4.57 -10.61
CA VAL A 44 2.84 3.75 -9.69
C VAL A 44 2.81 2.33 -10.24
N ASP A 45 3.35 1.38 -9.49
CA ASP A 45 3.23 -0.05 -9.80
C ASP A 45 2.18 -0.66 -8.87
N ALA A 46 1.12 -1.17 -9.48
CA ALA A 46 -0.01 -1.75 -8.76
C ALA A 46 0.02 -3.27 -8.94
N VAL A 47 0.09 -4.01 -7.85
CA VAL A 47 0.17 -5.46 -7.84
C VAL A 47 -1.13 -6.02 -7.25
N GLU A 48 -1.81 -6.90 -7.98
CA GLU A 48 -3.06 -7.51 -7.54
C GLU A 48 -3.11 -8.97 -7.98
N PHE A 49 -3.34 -9.87 -7.03
CA PHE A 49 -3.39 -11.31 -7.30
C PHE A 49 -4.69 -11.73 -8.00
N ASP A 50 -5.82 -11.11 -7.61
CA ASP A 50 -7.12 -11.49 -8.13
C ASP A 50 -7.33 -10.91 -9.53
N SER A 51 -7.31 -11.77 -10.55
CA SER A 51 -7.48 -11.35 -11.94
C SER A 51 -8.86 -10.72 -12.21
N ASP A 52 -9.85 -11.00 -11.37
CA ASP A 52 -11.19 -10.40 -11.51
C ASP A 52 -11.18 -8.90 -11.21
N CYS A 53 -10.16 -8.41 -10.51
CA CYS A 53 -10.02 -6.99 -10.21
C CYS A 53 -9.54 -6.16 -11.41
N GLU A 54 -8.90 -6.77 -12.39
CA GLU A 54 -8.25 -6.05 -13.49
C GLU A 54 -9.23 -5.19 -14.30
N SER A 55 -10.39 -5.74 -14.62
CA SER A 55 -11.42 -5.02 -15.39
C SER A 55 -11.88 -3.78 -14.63
N ASN A 56 -12.15 -3.91 -13.35
CA ASN A 56 -12.58 -2.79 -12.50
C ASN A 56 -11.46 -1.75 -12.33
N PHE A 57 -10.24 -2.22 -12.16
CA PHE A 57 -9.06 -1.34 -12.07
C PHE A 57 -8.94 -0.47 -13.35
N ASN A 58 -9.00 -1.10 -14.51
CA ASN A 58 -8.90 -0.40 -15.79
C ASN A 58 -10.07 0.55 -16.03
N GLU A 59 -11.29 0.15 -15.67
CA GLU A 59 -12.45 1.03 -15.74
C GLU A 59 -12.25 2.29 -14.89
N ASN A 60 -11.72 2.13 -13.67
CA ASN A 60 -11.47 3.26 -12.79
C ASN A 60 -10.37 4.19 -13.33
N LEU A 61 -9.35 3.65 -14.01
CA LEU A 61 -8.37 4.47 -14.71
C LEU A 61 -9.04 5.34 -15.79
N GLN A 62 -9.91 4.73 -16.59
CA GLN A 62 -10.63 5.45 -17.65
C GLN A 62 -11.53 6.54 -17.08
N LEU A 63 -12.29 6.23 -16.03
CA LEU A 63 -13.18 7.19 -15.37
C LEU A 63 -12.42 8.38 -14.79
N ASN A 64 -11.15 8.20 -14.44
CA ASN A 64 -10.31 9.25 -13.90
C ASN A 64 -9.37 9.86 -14.94
N HIS A 65 -9.54 9.51 -16.21
CA HIS A 65 -8.74 10.05 -17.33
C HIS A 65 -7.24 9.82 -17.17
N ILE A 66 -6.86 8.66 -16.62
CA ILE A 66 -5.46 8.30 -16.42
C ILE A 66 -5.02 7.38 -17.55
N GLU A 67 -4.03 7.81 -18.32
CA GLU A 67 -3.53 7.07 -19.49
C GLU A 67 -2.09 6.58 -19.32
N LYS A 68 -1.36 7.08 -18.32
CA LYS A 68 0.06 6.76 -18.13
C LYS A 68 0.47 6.79 -16.67
N ASN A 69 1.67 6.27 -16.40
CA ASN A 69 2.35 6.29 -15.11
C ASN A 69 1.80 5.29 -14.08
N ILE A 70 0.73 4.56 -14.40
CA ILE A 70 0.27 3.45 -13.57
C ILE A 70 0.44 2.15 -14.37
N HIS A 71 1.16 1.20 -13.79
CA HIS A 71 1.39 -0.12 -14.37
C HIS A 71 0.71 -1.17 -13.48
N TYR A 72 -0.14 -2.00 -14.06
CA TYR A 72 -0.85 -3.07 -13.36
C TYR A 72 -0.14 -4.41 -13.58
N TYR A 73 0.08 -5.14 -12.49
CA TYR A 73 0.68 -6.47 -12.51
C TYR A 73 -0.26 -7.44 -11.82
N ASN A 74 -0.74 -8.45 -12.56
CA ASN A 74 -1.54 -9.53 -11.98
C ASN A 74 -0.58 -10.57 -11.41
N ASP A 75 -0.07 -10.31 -10.21
CA ASP A 75 0.91 -11.14 -9.51
C ASP A 75 0.55 -11.29 -8.04
N ASP A 76 1.12 -12.31 -7.41
CA ASP A 76 1.04 -12.50 -5.97
C ASP A 76 2.00 -11.50 -5.30
N VAL A 77 1.47 -10.70 -4.36
CA VAL A 77 2.29 -9.72 -3.64
C VAL A 77 3.46 -10.37 -2.90
N LEU A 78 3.32 -11.62 -2.48
CA LEU A 78 4.38 -12.35 -1.78
C LEU A 78 5.52 -12.79 -2.69
N THR A 79 5.31 -12.78 -4.01
CA THR A 79 6.37 -13.09 -4.99
C THR A 79 7.02 -11.84 -5.56
N TRP A 80 6.53 -10.66 -5.23
CA TRP A 80 7.10 -9.39 -5.67
C TRP A 80 8.47 -9.20 -5.01
N GLU A 81 9.45 -8.72 -5.76
CA GLU A 81 10.83 -8.64 -5.28
C GLU A 81 11.45 -7.24 -5.30
N ASP A 82 10.90 -6.32 -6.09
CA ASP A 82 11.43 -4.95 -6.17
C ASP A 82 10.73 -4.07 -5.15
N PHE A 83 11.47 -3.59 -4.16
CA PHE A 83 10.97 -2.68 -3.12
C PHE A 83 11.70 -1.34 -3.14
N ASN A 84 12.34 -1.01 -4.26
CA ASN A 84 13.04 0.26 -4.44
C ASN A 84 12.06 1.35 -4.90
N TYR A 85 11.28 1.86 -3.96
CA TYR A 85 10.27 2.90 -4.17
C TYR A 85 10.40 3.96 -3.09
N ASN A 86 9.80 5.12 -3.33
CA ASN A 86 9.66 6.15 -2.28
C ASN A 86 8.57 5.77 -1.27
N ILE A 87 7.49 5.19 -1.75
CA ILE A 87 6.31 4.82 -0.94
C ILE A 87 5.91 3.39 -1.29
N ILE A 88 5.64 2.58 -0.26
CA ILE A 88 5.04 1.25 -0.42
C ILE A 88 3.73 1.25 0.35
N LEU A 89 2.65 0.89 -0.33
CA LEU A 89 1.30 0.82 0.23
C LEU A 89 0.85 -0.65 0.28
N ALA A 90 0.23 -1.06 1.38
CA ALA A 90 -0.43 -2.35 1.46
C ALA A 90 -1.65 -2.24 2.36
N ASN A 91 -2.84 -2.39 1.76
CA ASN A 91 -4.12 -2.45 2.47
C ASN A 91 -4.70 -3.84 2.28
N ILE A 92 -4.20 -4.80 3.02
CA ILE A 92 -4.49 -6.23 2.86
C ILE A 92 -4.55 -6.93 4.22
N ASN A 93 -4.87 -8.23 4.20
CA ASN A 93 -5.02 -9.02 5.41
C ASN A 93 -3.75 -9.07 6.26
N CYS A 94 -3.94 -9.10 7.57
CA CYS A 94 -2.86 -9.17 8.56
C CYS A 94 -1.87 -10.30 8.27
N ASN A 95 -2.38 -11.50 7.93
CA ASN A 95 -1.52 -12.66 7.68
C ASN A 95 -0.53 -12.40 6.54
N ILE A 96 -0.97 -11.70 5.49
CA ILE A 96 -0.11 -11.36 4.36
C ILE A 96 0.89 -10.27 4.76
N ILE A 97 0.44 -9.29 5.52
CA ILE A 97 1.33 -8.23 6.02
C ILE A 97 2.45 -8.81 6.87
N GLU A 98 2.15 -9.79 7.74
CA GLU A 98 3.15 -10.47 8.54
C GLU A 98 4.26 -11.09 7.69
N GLU A 99 3.90 -11.68 6.54
CA GLU A 99 4.86 -12.27 5.62
C GLU A 99 5.60 -11.21 4.77
N LEU A 100 4.97 -10.07 4.50
CA LEU A 100 5.57 -9.00 3.70
C LEU A 100 6.64 -8.22 4.45
N ILE A 101 6.43 -7.93 5.73
CA ILE A 101 7.35 -7.07 6.50
C ILE A 101 8.80 -7.52 6.40
N PRO A 102 9.13 -8.82 6.56
CA PRO A 102 10.52 -9.26 6.39
C PRO A 102 11.07 -8.99 4.99
N LYS A 103 10.22 -8.99 3.97
CA LYS A 103 10.63 -8.73 2.58
C LYS A 103 11.00 -7.27 2.36
N PHE A 104 10.46 -6.35 3.16
CA PHE A 104 10.76 -4.93 3.05
C PHE A 104 12.12 -4.55 3.64
N LYS A 105 12.81 -5.49 4.27
CA LYS A 105 14.10 -5.23 4.91
C LYS A 105 15.06 -4.56 3.94
N GLY A 106 15.63 -3.45 4.38
CA GLY A 106 16.58 -2.67 3.58
C GLY A 106 15.94 -1.63 2.66
N THR A 107 14.61 -1.61 2.52
CA THR A 107 13.96 -0.54 1.74
C THR A 107 14.14 0.81 2.42
N LYS A 108 14.26 1.85 1.61
CA LYS A 108 14.27 3.24 2.08
C LYS A 108 12.90 3.90 1.96
N ALA A 109 11.92 3.16 1.47
CA ALA A 109 10.56 3.65 1.31
C ALA A 109 9.91 3.93 2.67
N ASN A 110 8.98 4.90 2.70
CA ASN A 110 7.96 4.92 3.74
C ASN A 110 6.95 3.83 3.42
N VAL A 111 6.76 2.90 4.35
CA VAL A 111 5.86 1.77 4.17
C VAL A 111 4.58 2.04 4.96
N ILE A 112 3.45 2.05 4.27
CA ILE A 112 2.14 2.37 4.85
C ILE A 112 1.27 1.13 4.78
N LEU A 113 0.88 0.62 5.94
CA LEU A 113 0.19 -0.65 6.07
C LEU A 113 -1.16 -0.47 6.79
N SER A 114 -2.22 -1.05 6.24
CA SER A 114 -3.52 -1.17 6.90
C SER A 114 -4.21 -2.48 6.48
N GLY A 115 -5.47 -2.63 6.87
CA GLY A 115 -6.14 -3.94 6.86
C GLY A 115 -5.88 -4.69 8.15
N LEU A 116 -5.40 -3.96 9.16
CA LEU A 116 -5.03 -4.46 10.47
C LEU A 116 -6.04 -4.02 11.51
N LEU A 117 -6.40 -4.92 12.40
CA LEU A 117 -7.18 -4.57 13.59
C LEU A 117 -6.25 -3.99 14.67
N LYS A 118 -6.78 -3.18 15.56
CA LYS A 118 -6.02 -2.67 16.70
C LYS A 118 -5.40 -3.80 17.51
N THR A 119 -6.11 -4.93 17.61
CA THR A 119 -5.64 -6.11 18.34
C THR A 119 -4.46 -6.79 17.66
N ASP A 120 -4.21 -6.55 16.38
CA ASP A 120 -3.07 -7.11 15.66
C ASP A 120 -1.78 -6.33 15.90
N TYR A 121 -1.88 -5.13 16.45
CA TYR A 121 -0.76 -4.17 16.47
C TYR A 121 0.46 -4.72 17.21
N LYS A 122 0.28 -5.35 18.36
CA LYS A 122 1.43 -5.87 19.14
C LYS A 122 2.25 -6.87 18.35
N THR A 123 1.57 -7.80 17.67
CA THR A 123 2.23 -8.82 16.85
C THR A 123 2.97 -8.18 15.70
N ILE A 124 2.31 -7.24 15.01
CA ILE A 124 2.92 -6.53 13.88
C ILE A 124 4.11 -5.71 14.33
N GLU A 125 4.01 -5.00 15.44
CA GLU A 125 5.11 -4.20 15.98
C GLU A 125 6.34 -5.06 16.28
N GLN A 126 6.13 -6.25 16.86
CA GLN A 126 7.24 -7.17 17.15
C GLN A 126 7.95 -7.63 15.89
N ILE A 127 7.18 -7.93 14.83
CA ILE A 127 7.76 -8.30 13.54
C ILE A 127 8.57 -7.13 12.95
N CYS A 128 8.02 -5.92 13.03
CA CYS A 128 8.73 -4.71 12.57
C CYS A 128 10.05 -4.53 13.29
N ILE A 129 10.05 -4.64 14.62
CA ILE A 129 11.27 -4.48 15.43
C ILE A 129 12.32 -5.51 15.03
N LYS A 130 11.93 -6.77 14.83
CA LYS A 130 12.84 -7.83 14.40
C LYS A 130 13.52 -7.54 13.06
N GLN A 131 12.84 -6.80 12.20
CA GLN A 131 13.35 -6.43 10.87
C GLN A 131 14.00 -5.04 10.87
N ASN A 132 14.27 -4.49 12.04
CA ASN A 132 14.89 -3.17 12.22
C ASN A 132 14.04 -2.01 11.70
N PHE A 133 12.73 -2.19 11.69
CA PHE A 133 11.78 -1.10 11.42
C PHE A 133 11.30 -0.47 12.71
N GLN A 134 11.09 0.83 12.65
CA GLN A 134 10.45 1.58 13.71
C GLN A 134 9.10 2.08 13.20
N VAL A 135 8.04 1.88 13.98
CA VAL A 135 6.73 2.44 13.65
C VAL A 135 6.79 3.95 13.89
N LYS A 136 6.75 4.73 12.81
CA LYS A 136 6.85 6.18 12.84
C LYS A 136 5.53 6.85 13.17
N GLU A 137 4.42 6.31 12.67
CA GLU A 137 3.09 6.86 12.85
C GLU A 137 2.06 5.74 13.01
N LYS A 138 1.03 6.04 13.80
CA LYS A 138 -0.15 5.19 13.95
C LYS A 138 -1.39 6.05 13.80
N MET A 139 -2.38 5.55 13.06
CA MET A 139 -3.68 6.19 12.94
C MET A 139 -4.77 5.13 13.14
N ILE A 140 -5.77 5.45 13.93
CA ILE A 140 -6.84 4.52 14.30
C ILE A 140 -8.18 5.08 13.84
N LYS A 141 -9.02 4.21 13.30
CA LYS A 141 -10.41 4.52 12.98
C LYS A 141 -11.27 3.29 13.33
N GLY A 142 -12.12 3.44 14.36
CA GLY A 142 -12.89 2.32 14.89
C GLY A 142 -11.96 1.22 15.39
N GLU A 143 -12.15 0.01 14.90
CA GLU A 143 -11.33 -1.15 15.26
C GLU A 143 -10.08 -1.30 14.39
N TRP A 144 -9.88 -0.43 13.40
CA TRP A 144 -8.83 -0.55 12.41
C TRP A 144 -7.67 0.39 12.68
N ILE A 145 -6.47 -0.04 12.29
CA ILE A 145 -5.25 0.73 12.46
C ILE A 145 -4.46 0.77 11.15
N CYS A 146 -3.84 1.91 10.92
CA CYS A 146 -2.85 2.12 9.86
C CYS A 146 -1.53 2.50 10.50
N ILE A 147 -0.45 1.94 10.02
CA ILE A 147 0.89 2.25 10.52
C ILE A 147 1.80 2.69 9.39
N VAL A 148 2.77 3.52 9.71
CA VAL A 148 3.83 3.97 8.80
C VAL A 148 5.17 3.55 9.38
N LEU A 149 5.95 2.88 8.55
CA LEU A 149 7.30 2.42 8.89
C LEU A 149 8.35 3.31 8.27
#